data_6da6c92493e3a3421ec7113b9a10f62f
#
_entry.id   6da6c92493e3a3421ec7113b9a10f62f
#
_cell.length_a   1.000
_cell.length_b   1.000
_cell.length_c   1.000
_cell.angle_alpha   90.00
_cell.angle_beta   90.00
_cell.angle_gamma   90.00
#
_symmetry.space_group_name_H-M   'P 1'
#
loop_
_entity.id
_entity.type
_entity.pdbx_description
1 polymer ?
#
loop_
_entity_poly.entity_id
_entity_poly.type
_entity_poly.pdbx_seq_one_letter_code
_entity_poly.pdbx_strand_id
1 'polypeptide(L)'
;MTRPPRTWIPTIALAVAVAGLSACGSGDAPDPDATPTDGPRSIFDKEGAGPKGSEAPEAVLPPLVTTLGFPDGTAELTEAALAELATVLDSPQMGQGGRIVLRGHSDSGGTDAANLAASLKRAEAVQAFLVENGVAESRIKVIAFGEQNPMEPNALPDGQPNEVGRAANRRVEITIETTRLEEDDAREPTLIETITKEQEEERAQSQVASE
;
A
#
# COMPACT_ATOMS: atom_id res chain seq x y z
N MET A 1 -45.14 -9.18 -18.74
CA MET A 1 -45.93 -8.62 -17.62
C MET A 1 -46.08 -9.69 -16.58
N THR A 2 -45.37 -9.57 -15.47
CA THR A 2 -45.70 -10.04 -14.09
C THR A 2 -44.43 -10.02 -13.26
N ARG A 3 -44.38 -9.09 -12.32
CA ARG A 3 -43.31 -8.96 -11.32
C ARG A 3 -43.49 -10.03 -10.24
N PRO A 4 -42.44 -10.70 -9.72
CA PRO A 4 -42.53 -11.49 -8.51
C PRO A 4 -42.45 -10.61 -7.25
N PRO A 5 -43.03 -11.05 -6.12
CA PRO A 5 -43.17 -10.24 -4.91
C PRO A 5 -41.92 -10.23 -4.05
N ARG A 6 -41.70 -9.09 -3.40
CA ARG A 6 -40.67 -8.84 -2.38
C ARG A 6 -41.06 -9.64 -1.10
N THR A 7 -40.18 -10.54 -0.67
CA THR A 7 -40.31 -11.19 0.65
C THR A 7 -39.57 -10.35 1.69
N TRP A 8 -40.32 -9.89 2.66
CA TRP A 8 -39.81 -9.24 3.88
C TRP A 8 -39.30 -10.32 4.85
N ILE A 9 -38.15 -10.12 5.44
CA ILE A 9 -37.59 -10.91 6.53
C ILE A 9 -37.72 -10.09 7.82
N PRO A 10 -38.36 -10.63 8.89
CA PRO A 10 -38.52 -9.90 10.14
C PRO A 10 -37.27 -9.94 11.01
N THR A 11 -36.96 -8.79 11.57
CA THR A 11 -35.92 -8.56 12.58
C THR A 11 -36.26 -9.25 13.89
N ILE A 12 -35.41 -10.15 14.37
CA ILE A 12 -35.54 -10.74 15.72
C ILE A 12 -34.63 -9.89 16.64
N ALA A 13 -35.27 -9.17 17.54
CA ALA A 13 -34.63 -8.47 18.66
C ALA A 13 -34.44 -9.45 19.81
N LEU A 14 -33.22 -9.75 20.22
CA LEU A 14 -32.87 -10.50 21.40
C LEU A 14 -32.46 -9.56 22.52
N ALA A 15 -33.33 -9.36 23.50
CA ALA A 15 -33.08 -8.65 24.75
C ALA A 15 -32.42 -9.59 25.76
N VAL A 16 -31.21 -9.29 26.22
CA VAL A 16 -30.57 -9.95 27.36
C VAL A 16 -30.53 -8.96 28.54
N ALA A 17 -31.36 -9.29 29.55
CA ALA A 17 -31.32 -8.64 30.85
C ALA A 17 -30.23 -9.31 31.71
N VAL A 18 -29.31 -8.56 32.25
CA VAL A 18 -28.35 -9.00 33.28
C VAL A 18 -28.69 -8.27 34.59
N ALA A 19 -29.13 -9.06 35.55
CA ALA A 19 -29.42 -8.64 36.93
C ALA A 19 -28.10 -8.43 37.71
N GLY A 20 -28.09 -7.37 38.55
CA GLY A 20 -26.97 -7.02 39.41
C GLY A 20 -26.80 -7.95 40.61
N LEU A 21 -25.56 -8.05 41.09
CA LEU A 21 -25.26 -8.42 42.49
C LEU A 21 -24.34 -7.35 43.09
N SER A 22 -24.88 -6.66 44.08
CA SER A 22 -24.13 -5.86 45.04
C SER A 22 -23.31 -6.77 45.96
N ALA A 23 -22.02 -6.46 46.18
CA ALA A 23 -21.29 -6.95 47.32
C ALA A 23 -20.62 -5.74 48.02
N CYS A 24 -21.12 -5.45 49.23
CA CYS A 24 -20.49 -4.58 50.17
C CYS A 24 -19.24 -5.26 50.73
N GLY A 25 -18.09 -4.56 50.70
CA GLY A 25 -16.85 -4.92 51.39
C GLY A 25 -16.42 -3.75 52.25
N SER A 26 -16.32 -4.06 53.51
CA SER A 26 -16.11 -3.20 54.68
C SER A 26 -14.85 -2.34 54.66
N GLY A 27 -14.98 -1.14 55.23
CA GLY A 27 -13.89 -0.21 55.45
C GLY A 27 -12.87 -0.73 56.48
N ASP A 28 -11.62 -0.39 56.19
CA ASP A 28 -10.56 -0.38 57.21
C ASP A 28 -10.13 1.08 57.41
N ALA A 29 -10.16 1.53 58.65
CA ALA A 29 -9.76 2.87 59.07
C ALA A 29 -8.22 2.96 59.09
N PRO A 30 -7.63 4.12 58.76
CA PRO A 30 -6.18 4.29 58.78
C PRO A 30 -5.62 4.32 60.21
N ASP A 31 -4.55 3.55 60.44
CA ASP A 31 -3.76 3.52 61.65
C ASP A 31 -2.92 4.83 61.79
N PRO A 32 -3.03 5.60 62.89
CA PRO A 32 -2.37 6.90 63.00
C PRO A 32 -0.89 6.88 63.37
N ASP A 33 -0.21 5.73 63.36
CA ASP A 33 1.19 5.63 63.87
C ASP A 33 2.16 4.91 62.90
N ALA A 34 2.06 5.22 61.59
CA ALA A 34 3.06 4.76 60.63
C ALA A 34 4.16 5.82 60.43
N THR A 35 5.30 5.60 61.08
CA THR A 35 6.55 6.33 60.83
C THR A 35 6.94 6.20 59.32
N PRO A 36 7.34 7.29 58.66
CA PRO A 36 7.78 7.21 57.25
C PRO A 36 9.14 6.50 57.19
N THR A 37 9.12 5.28 56.67
CA THR A 37 10.35 4.56 56.28
C THR A 37 10.87 5.19 54.99
N ASP A 38 11.97 5.93 55.10
CA ASP A 38 12.72 6.49 53.98
C ASP A 38 13.44 5.34 53.26
N GLY A 39 12.71 4.66 52.35
CA GLY A 39 13.26 3.66 51.44
C GLY A 39 14.04 4.34 50.32
N PRO A 40 14.99 3.64 49.68
CA PRO A 40 15.79 4.22 48.61
C PRO A 40 14.88 4.68 47.46
N ARG A 41 14.91 5.99 47.21
CA ARG A 41 14.13 6.62 46.10
C ARG A 41 14.66 6.10 44.78
N SER A 42 13.77 5.50 43.99
CA SER A 42 14.06 5.16 42.60
C SER A 42 14.38 6.43 41.79
N ILE A 43 15.46 6.39 41.03
CA ILE A 43 15.85 7.49 40.10
C ILE A 43 14.79 7.76 39.01
N PHE A 44 13.72 6.94 38.98
CA PHE A 44 12.58 7.10 38.07
C PHE A 44 11.39 7.87 38.65
N ASP A 45 11.43 8.23 39.99
CA ASP A 45 10.41 9.06 40.62
C ASP A 45 10.67 10.57 40.38
N LYS A 46 10.80 10.98 39.14
CA LYS A 46 10.65 12.38 38.74
C LYS A 46 9.18 12.66 38.40
N GLU A 47 8.41 12.92 39.44
CA GLU A 47 7.16 13.66 39.26
C GLU A 47 7.47 15.05 38.69
N GLY A 48 6.91 15.34 37.50
CA GLY A 48 6.85 16.69 36.99
C GLY A 48 7.71 16.95 35.75
N ALA A 49 7.09 16.86 34.64
CA ALA A 49 7.40 17.23 33.27
C ALA A 49 7.63 16.01 32.36
N GLY A 50 6.58 15.23 32.15
CA GLY A 50 6.52 14.43 30.93
C GLY A 50 6.59 15.39 29.73
N PRO A 51 7.44 15.13 28.74
CA PRO A 51 7.42 15.90 27.49
C PRO A 51 6.03 15.74 26.91
N LYS A 52 5.32 16.89 26.79
CA LYS A 52 4.08 16.97 26.03
C LYS A 52 4.39 16.54 24.60
N GLY A 53 3.73 15.47 24.15
CA GLY A 53 3.64 15.13 22.74
C GLY A 53 4.92 14.51 22.14
N SER A 54 5.41 13.40 22.70
CA SER A 54 6.05 12.39 21.86
C SER A 54 4.90 11.60 21.25
N GLU A 55 4.37 12.05 20.11
CA GLU A 55 3.73 11.12 19.18
C GLU A 55 4.73 9.98 18.99
N ALA A 56 4.33 8.80 19.40
CA ALA A 56 5.13 7.61 19.10
C ALA A 56 5.36 7.63 17.57
N PRO A 57 6.59 7.39 17.10
CA PRO A 57 6.82 7.38 15.66
C PRO A 57 5.80 6.45 15.02
N GLU A 58 5.00 6.99 14.12
CA GLU A 58 3.98 6.23 13.41
C GLU A 58 4.68 5.03 12.78
N ALA A 59 4.31 3.83 13.19
CA ALA A 59 5.01 2.63 12.77
C ALA A 59 4.91 2.52 11.24
N VAL A 60 6.03 2.68 10.55
CA VAL A 60 6.10 2.54 9.10
C VAL A 60 5.74 1.10 8.76
N LEU A 61 4.60 0.92 8.09
CA LEU A 61 4.15 -0.40 7.64
C LEU A 61 5.06 -0.90 6.50
N PRO A 62 5.25 -2.21 6.35
CA PRO A 62 5.94 -2.73 5.18
C PRO A 62 5.15 -2.41 3.90
N PRO A 63 5.81 -2.24 2.74
CA PRO A 63 5.13 -2.04 1.46
C PRO A 63 4.11 -3.15 1.19
N LEU A 64 2.97 -2.78 0.61
CA LEU A 64 2.00 -3.75 0.11
C LEU A 64 2.37 -4.15 -1.31
N VAL A 65 2.44 -5.46 -1.57
CA VAL A 65 2.64 -6.00 -2.91
C VAL A 65 1.50 -6.95 -3.22
N THR A 66 0.82 -6.73 -4.35
CA THR A 66 -0.23 -7.62 -4.85
C THR A 66 -0.15 -7.78 -6.36
N THR A 67 -0.80 -8.81 -6.89
CA THR A 67 -0.74 -9.17 -8.31
C THR A 67 -2.14 -9.42 -8.86
N LEU A 68 -2.47 -8.74 -9.97
CA LEU A 68 -3.74 -8.88 -10.69
C LEU A 68 -3.53 -9.63 -11.98
N GLY A 69 -4.26 -10.73 -12.18
CA GLY A 69 -4.27 -11.49 -13.43
C GLY A 69 -5.23 -10.90 -14.47
N PHE A 70 -4.89 -11.06 -15.74
CA PHE A 70 -5.71 -10.61 -16.87
C PHE A 70 -6.00 -11.76 -17.84
N PRO A 71 -7.23 -11.80 -18.42
CA PRO A 71 -7.57 -12.72 -19.48
C PRO A 71 -6.69 -12.49 -20.73
N ASP A 72 -6.68 -13.47 -21.62
CA ASP A 72 -5.95 -13.34 -22.87
C ASP A 72 -6.54 -12.26 -23.78
N GLY A 73 -5.66 -11.55 -24.47
CA GLY A 73 -6.03 -10.53 -25.47
C GLY A 73 -6.72 -9.28 -24.94
N THR A 74 -6.91 -9.13 -23.62
CA THR A 74 -7.64 -7.99 -23.04
C THR A 74 -6.87 -7.29 -21.92
N ALA A 75 -7.28 -6.05 -21.65
CA ALA A 75 -6.89 -5.26 -20.47
C ALA A 75 -8.09 -4.98 -19.56
N GLU A 76 -9.21 -5.71 -19.72
CA GLU A 76 -10.39 -5.54 -18.88
C GLU A 76 -10.16 -6.11 -17.48
N LEU A 77 -10.58 -5.35 -16.47
CA LEU A 77 -10.54 -5.80 -15.08
C LEU A 77 -11.65 -6.82 -14.84
N THR A 78 -11.27 -8.02 -14.47
CA THR A 78 -12.21 -9.08 -14.08
C THR A 78 -12.86 -8.75 -12.74
N GLU A 79 -13.99 -9.42 -12.41
CA GLU A 79 -14.62 -9.30 -11.09
C GLU A 79 -13.63 -9.63 -9.95
N ALA A 80 -12.78 -10.64 -10.13
CA ALA A 80 -11.73 -10.99 -9.17
C ALA A 80 -10.69 -9.87 -9.03
N ALA A 81 -10.25 -9.25 -10.14
CA ALA A 81 -9.33 -8.13 -10.11
C ALA A 81 -9.95 -6.90 -9.42
N LEU A 82 -11.24 -6.62 -9.65
CA LEU A 82 -11.96 -5.54 -8.98
C LEU A 82 -12.08 -5.76 -7.46
N ALA A 83 -12.35 -6.99 -7.03
CA ALA A 83 -12.41 -7.35 -5.61
C ALA A 83 -11.03 -7.17 -4.93
N GLU A 84 -9.97 -7.57 -5.60
CA GLU A 84 -8.59 -7.38 -5.10
C GLU A 84 -8.24 -5.89 -5.03
N LEU A 85 -8.60 -5.10 -6.05
CA LEU A 85 -8.38 -3.65 -6.05
C LEU A 85 -9.17 -2.94 -4.94
N ALA A 86 -10.38 -3.39 -4.62
CA ALA A 86 -11.12 -2.88 -3.46
C ALA A 86 -10.37 -3.15 -2.15
N THR A 87 -9.78 -4.36 -1.99
CA THR A 87 -8.94 -4.70 -0.83
C THR A 87 -7.68 -3.82 -0.77
N VAL A 88 -7.06 -3.53 -1.92
CA VAL A 88 -5.91 -2.62 -2.02
C VAL A 88 -6.29 -1.21 -1.58
N LEU A 89 -7.44 -0.68 -2.01
CA LEU A 89 -7.92 0.65 -1.63
C LEU A 89 -8.19 0.77 -0.12
N ASP A 90 -8.70 -0.30 0.50
CA ASP A 90 -8.99 -0.35 1.94
C ASP A 90 -7.74 -0.65 2.80
N SER A 91 -6.58 -0.84 2.17
CA SER A 91 -5.34 -1.20 2.89
C SER A 91 -4.80 -0.02 3.71
N PRO A 92 -4.20 -0.29 4.89
CA PRO A 92 -3.55 0.75 5.70
C PRO A 92 -2.42 1.47 4.95
N GLN A 93 -1.71 0.75 4.06
CA GLN A 93 -0.62 1.30 3.24
C GLN A 93 -1.13 2.38 2.28
N MET A 94 -2.33 2.21 1.71
CA MET A 94 -2.95 3.23 0.85
C MET A 94 -3.12 4.56 1.59
N GLY A 95 -3.50 4.50 2.87
CA GLY A 95 -3.69 5.66 3.73
C GLY A 95 -2.40 6.42 4.06
N GLN A 96 -1.22 5.80 3.96
CA GLN A 96 0.06 6.45 4.27
C GLN A 96 0.55 7.42 3.19
N GLY A 97 -0.09 7.47 2.02
CA GLY A 97 0.18 8.49 1.01
C GLY A 97 1.44 8.26 0.17
N GLY A 98 2.11 7.11 0.30
CA GLY A 98 3.31 6.75 -0.47
C GLY A 98 3.04 6.53 -1.96
N ARG A 99 4.12 6.31 -2.71
CA ARG A 99 4.07 6.05 -4.16
C ARG A 99 3.42 4.69 -4.45
N ILE A 100 2.71 4.62 -5.57
CA ILE A 100 2.12 3.39 -6.10
C ILE A 100 2.81 3.07 -7.42
N VAL A 101 3.43 1.90 -7.51
CA VAL A 101 4.10 1.45 -8.74
C VAL A 101 3.31 0.32 -9.36
N LEU A 102 2.85 0.52 -10.59
CA LEU A 102 2.12 -0.45 -11.40
C LEU A 102 3.05 -1.02 -12.47
N ARG A 103 3.37 -2.31 -12.38
CA ARG A 103 4.21 -3.00 -13.35
C ARG A 103 3.35 -3.93 -14.20
N GLY A 104 3.17 -3.56 -15.47
CA GLY A 104 2.42 -4.37 -16.43
C GLY A 104 3.29 -5.41 -17.12
N HIS A 105 2.77 -6.62 -17.25
CA HIS A 105 3.42 -7.75 -17.91
C HIS A 105 2.49 -8.40 -18.93
N SER A 106 3.07 -9.05 -19.94
CA SER A 106 2.37 -9.90 -20.90
C SER A 106 2.99 -11.31 -20.91
N ASP A 107 2.33 -12.24 -21.57
CA ASP A 107 2.95 -13.49 -22.00
C ASP A 107 3.83 -13.25 -23.25
N SER A 108 4.44 -14.33 -23.78
CA SER A 108 5.28 -14.29 -24.99
C SER A 108 4.52 -14.48 -26.30
N GLY A 109 3.21 -14.30 -26.30
CA GLY A 109 2.40 -14.38 -27.51
C GLY A 109 2.47 -13.09 -28.32
N GLY A 110 2.89 -13.17 -29.59
CA GLY A 110 2.94 -12.00 -30.47
C GLY A 110 4.33 -11.40 -30.65
N THR A 111 4.39 -10.09 -30.88
CA THR A 111 5.66 -9.34 -31.03
C THR A 111 5.97 -8.54 -29.76
N ASP A 112 7.24 -8.26 -29.53
CA ASP A 112 7.69 -7.45 -28.37
C ASP A 112 6.93 -6.11 -28.27
N ALA A 113 6.72 -5.44 -29.42
CA ALA A 113 5.99 -4.18 -29.46
C ALA A 113 4.50 -4.36 -29.07
N ALA A 114 3.85 -5.44 -29.51
CA ALA A 114 2.48 -5.77 -29.13
C ALA A 114 2.40 -6.12 -27.63
N ASN A 115 3.37 -6.87 -27.13
CA ASN A 115 3.46 -7.25 -25.70
C ASN A 115 3.72 -6.06 -24.81
N LEU A 116 4.58 -5.14 -25.21
CA LEU A 116 4.80 -3.89 -24.50
C LEU A 116 3.51 -3.04 -24.45
N ALA A 117 2.83 -2.90 -25.58
CA ALA A 117 1.57 -2.15 -25.64
C ALA A 117 0.45 -2.81 -24.82
N ALA A 118 0.35 -4.15 -24.82
CA ALA A 118 -0.63 -4.88 -24.01
C ALA A 118 -0.37 -4.72 -22.52
N SER A 119 0.89 -4.82 -22.09
CA SER A 119 1.28 -4.64 -20.70
C SER A 119 1.03 -3.21 -20.20
N LEU A 120 1.30 -2.20 -21.04
CA LEU A 120 0.97 -0.79 -20.75
C LEU A 120 -0.53 -0.61 -20.53
N LYS A 121 -1.36 -1.08 -21.47
CA LYS A 121 -2.83 -0.95 -21.38
C LYS A 121 -3.41 -1.59 -20.12
N ARG A 122 -2.88 -2.75 -19.69
CA ARG A 122 -3.30 -3.39 -18.44
C ARG A 122 -2.97 -2.53 -17.22
N ALA A 123 -1.76 -1.98 -17.17
CA ALA A 123 -1.36 -1.10 -16.07
C ALA A 123 -2.16 0.23 -16.07
N GLU A 124 -2.45 0.79 -17.23
CA GLU A 124 -3.30 1.98 -17.38
C GLU A 124 -4.75 1.71 -16.95
N ALA A 125 -5.30 0.51 -17.20
CA ALA A 125 -6.63 0.15 -16.72
C ALA A 125 -6.68 0.10 -15.17
N VAL A 126 -5.64 -0.40 -14.53
CA VAL A 126 -5.51 -0.36 -13.06
C VAL A 126 -5.35 1.08 -12.56
N GLN A 127 -4.53 1.89 -13.23
CA GLN A 127 -4.36 3.30 -12.90
C GLN A 127 -5.70 4.06 -12.98
N ALA A 128 -6.44 3.89 -14.06
CA ALA A 128 -7.74 4.53 -14.25
C ALA A 128 -8.71 4.18 -13.12
N PHE A 129 -8.79 2.90 -12.76
CA PHE A 129 -9.61 2.45 -11.64
C PHE A 129 -9.22 3.11 -10.31
N LEU A 130 -7.93 3.17 -9.99
CA LEU A 130 -7.44 3.80 -8.76
C LEU A 130 -7.76 5.30 -8.73
N VAL A 131 -7.57 6.00 -9.86
CA VAL A 131 -7.88 7.44 -9.98
C VAL A 131 -9.38 7.70 -9.85
N GLU A 132 -10.23 6.90 -10.47
CA GLU A 132 -11.69 6.97 -10.34
C GLU A 132 -12.16 6.76 -8.89
N ASN A 133 -11.39 6.01 -8.09
CA ASN A 133 -11.65 5.78 -6.67
C ASN A 133 -10.88 6.75 -5.74
N GLY A 134 -10.40 7.88 -6.27
CA GLY A 134 -9.89 9.01 -5.47
C GLY A 134 -8.40 8.98 -5.19
N VAL A 135 -7.63 8.05 -5.79
CA VAL A 135 -6.17 8.05 -5.68
C VAL A 135 -5.59 9.15 -6.57
N ALA A 136 -4.73 10.01 -6.04
CA ALA A 136 -4.08 11.04 -6.83
C ALA A 136 -3.17 10.43 -7.91
N GLU A 137 -3.34 10.83 -9.17
CA GLU A 137 -2.54 10.33 -10.29
C GLU A 137 -1.04 10.54 -10.09
N SER A 138 -0.65 11.65 -9.46
CA SER A 138 0.74 11.98 -9.14
C SER A 138 1.44 10.94 -8.23
N ARG A 139 0.67 10.13 -7.49
CA ARG A 139 1.19 9.02 -6.69
C ARG A 139 1.47 7.77 -7.51
N ILE A 140 0.92 7.67 -8.73
CA ILE A 140 0.94 6.44 -9.51
C ILE A 140 2.02 6.50 -10.58
N LYS A 141 2.91 5.51 -10.57
CA LYS A 141 3.92 5.29 -11.60
C LYS A 141 3.59 4.02 -12.38
N VAL A 142 3.39 4.14 -13.69
CA VAL A 142 3.17 3.01 -14.59
C VAL A 142 4.47 2.62 -15.27
N ILE A 143 4.77 1.32 -15.31
CA ILE A 143 5.92 0.74 -16.00
C ILE A 143 5.43 -0.48 -16.81
N ALA A 144 5.70 -0.47 -18.11
CA ALA A 144 5.39 -1.60 -18.98
C ALA A 144 6.64 -2.44 -19.20
N PHE A 145 6.56 -3.74 -18.94
CA PHE A 145 7.64 -4.70 -19.14
C PHE A 145 7.44 -5.57 -20.38
N GLY A 146 6.25 -5.60 -20.96
CA GLY A 146 5.95 -6.55 -22.02
C GLY A 146 6.08 -7.98 -21.54
N GLU A 147 6.73 -8.83 -22.33
CA GLU A 147 7.01 -10.23 -22.00
C GLU A 147 8.27 -10.45 -21.17
N GLN A 148 8.97 -9.36 -20.82
CA GLN A 148 10.17 -9.44 -19.98
C GLN A 148 9.80 -9.79 -18.54
N ASN A 149 10.70 -10.48 -17.85
CA ASN A 149 10.50 -10.92 -16.46
C ASN A 149 9.28 -11.85 -16.27
N PRO A 150 9.19 -12.96 -16.99
CA PRO A 150 8.11 -13.91 -16.79
C PRO A 150 8.16 -14.53 -15.39
N MET A 151 6.99 -14.69 -14.76
CA MET A 151 6.85 -15.37 -13.47
C MET A 151 6.90 -16.89 -13.66
N GLU A 152 6.34 -17.36 -14.76
CA GLU A 152 6.28 -18.76 -15.13
C GLU A 152 6.77 -18.97 -16.56
N PRO A 153 7.28 -20.18 -16.91
CA PRO A 153 7.68 -20.47 -18.27
C PRO A 153 6.51 -20.33 -19.26
N ASN A 154 6.70 -19.61 -20.36
CA ASN A 154 5.70 -19.42 -21.41
C ASN A 154 5.54 -20.66 -22.33
N ALA A 155 6.49 -21.61 -22.27
CA ALA A 155 6.47 -22.85 -23.05
C ALA A 155 6.77 -24.04 -22.15
N LEU A 156 6.23 -25.19 -22.52
CA LEU A 156 6.53 -26.49 -21.92
C LEU A 156 7.88 -27.02 -22.42
N PRO A 157 8.49 -28.04 -21.76
CA PRO A 157 9.76 -28.62 -22.17
C PRO A 157 9.76 -29.23 -23.58
N ASP A 158 8.61 -29.59 -24.12
CA ASP A 158 8.41 -30.07 -25.48
C ASP A 158 8.25 -28.95 -26.53
N GLY A 159 8.32 -27.67 -26.11
CA GLY A 159 8.15 -26.50 -26.94
C GLY A 159 6.72 -26.06 -27.17
N GLN A 160 5.73 -26.79 -26.64
CA GLN A 160 4.32 -26.36 -26.74
C GLN A 160 4.04 -25.19 -25.83
N PRO A 161 3.03 -24.35 -26.17
CA PRO A 161 2.60 -23.26 -25.30
C PRO A 161 2.21 -23.76 -23.90
N ASN A 162 2.73 -23.12 -22.86
CA ASN A 162 2.30 -23.34 -21.48
C ASN A 162 1.19 -22.33 -21.14
N GLU A 163 -0.06 -22.70 -21.38
CA GLU A 163 -1.19 -21.77 -21.17
C GLU A 163 -1.34 -21.34 -19.70
N VAL A 164 -0.98 -22.19 -18.75
CA VAL A 164 -1.00 -21.86 -17.32
C VAL A 164 0.08 -20.80 -17.00
N GLY A 165 1.30 -21.02 -17.49
CA GLY A 165 2.39 -20.06 -17.32
C GLY A 165 2.12 -18.73 -18.03
N ARG A 166 1.57 -18.78 -19.25
CA ARG A 166 1.16 -17.58 -19.99
C ARG A 166 0.08 -16.79 -19.23
N ALA A 167 -0.92 -17.48 -18.68
CA ALA A 167 -1.96 -16.83 -17.87
C ALA A 167 -1.36 -16.15 -16.61
N ALA A 168 -0.41 -16.77 -15.94
CA ALA A 168 0.30 -16.16 -14.80
C ALA A 168 1.14 -14.94 -15.21
N ASN A 169 1.68 -14.94 -16.43
CA ASN A 169 2.49 -13.83 -16.95
C ASN A 169 1.64 -12.62 -17.38
N ARG A 170 0.37 -12.82 -17.79
CA ARG A 170 -0.56 -11.73 -18.09
C ARG A 170 -1.06 -11.07 -16.79
N ARG A 171 -0.22 -10.21 -16.19
CA ARG A 171 -0.47 -9.64 -14.87
C ARG A 171 -0.08 -8.16 -14.77
N VAL A 172 -0.60 -7.52 -13.75
CA VAL A 172 -0.10 -6.25 -13.22
C VAL A 172 0.31 -6.45 -11.77
N GLU A 173 1.54 -6.13 -11.45
CA GLU A 173 2.02 -6.08 -10.07
C GLU A 173 1.83 -4.67 -9.53
N ILE A 174 1.20 -4.57 -8.36
CA ILE A 174 0.97 -3.31 -7.63
C ILE A 174 1.89 -3.32 -6.43
N THR A 175 2.70 -2.28 -6.30
CA THR A 175 3.49 -2.03 -5.10
C THR A 175 3.08 -0.69 -4.51
N ILE A 176 2.63 -0.67 -3.25
CA ILE A 176 2.35 0.56 -2.50
C ILE A 176 3.50 0.77 -1.52
N GLU A 177 4.27 1.81 -1.76
CA GLU A 177 5.33 2.25 -0.86
C GLU A 177 4.71 2.97 0.33
N THR A 178 5.28 2.75 1.52
CA THR A 178 4.78 3.34 2.77
C THR A 178 5.52 4.60 3.17
N THR A 179 6.63 4.90 2.48
CA THR A 179 7.36 6.16 2.64
C THR A 179 6.58 7.30 1.98
N ARG A 180 6.31 8.35 2.73
CA ARG A 180 5.60 9.53 2.21
C ARG A 180 6.47 10.21 1.14
N LEU A 181 5.85 10.64 0.02
CA LEU A 181 6.56 11.30 -1.11
C LEU A 181 7.33 12.56 -0.68
N GLU A 182 6.88 13.22 0.39
CA GLU A 182 7.52 14.42 0.95
C GLU A 182 8.92 14.13 1.57
N GLU A 183 9.17 12.90 2.02
CA GLU A 183 10.47 12.50 2.55
C GLU A 183 11.48 12.18 1.44
N ASP A 184 10.99 11.74 0.28
CA ASP A 184 11.82 11.48 -0.90
C ASP A 184 12.34 12.80 -1.52
N ASP A 185 11.53 13.88 -1.45
CA ASP A 185 11.88 15.23 -1.93
C ASP A 185 12.79 15.98 -0.91
N ALA A 186 12.73 15.60 0.37
CA ALA A 186 13.58 16.16 1.44
C ALA A 186 14.92 15.42 1.59
N ARG A 187 15.15 14.37 0.81
CA ARG A 187 16.41 13.62 0.83
C ARG A 187 17.55 14.51 0.33
N GLU A 188 18.58 14.66 1.15
CA GLU A 188 19.81 15.33 0.70
C GLU A 188 20.29 14.69 -0.62
N PRO A 189 20.63 15.52 -1.63
CA PRO A 189 21.07 14.99 -2.92
C PRO A 189 22.29 14.09 -2.72
N THR A 190 22.30 12.96 -3.39
CA THR A 190 23.44 12.05 -3.36
C THR A 190 24.69 12.73 -3.94
N LEU A 191 25.88 12.29 -3.53
CA LEU A 191 27.14 12.80 -4.09
C LEU A 191 27.16 12.77 -5.63
N ILE A 192 26.51 11.76 -6.25
CA ILE A 192 26.42 11.65 -7.70
C ILE A 192 25.53 12.76 -8.28
N GLU A 193 24.39 13.03 -7.68
CA GLU A 193 23.46 14.10 -8.11
C GLU A 193 24.10 15.47 -7.94
N THR A 194 24.82 15.69 -6.85
CA THR A 194 25.56 16.94 -6.61
C THR A 194 26.65 17.15 -7.67
N ILE A 195 27.48 16.13 -7.97
CA ILE A 195 28.53 16.20 -8.98
C ILE A 195 27.94 16.40 -10.38
N THR A 196 26.84 15.74 -10.70
CA THR A 196 26.17 15.86 -12.00
C THR A 196 25.67 17.30 -12.20
N LYS A 197 25.03 17.85 -11.17
CA LYS A 197 24.52 19.24 -11.21
C LYS A 197 25.62 20.27 -11.35
N GLU A 198 26.73 20.12 -10.60
CA GLU A 198 27.89 20.99 -10.71
C GLU A 198 28.52 20.95 -12.12
N GLN A 199 28.60 19.75 -12.73
CA GLN A 199 29.13 19.60 -14.09
C GLN A 199 28.19 20.20 -15.16
N GLU A 200 26.88 20.15 -14.97
CA GLU A 200 25.92 20.79 -15.87
C GLU A 200 25.99 22.31 -15.77
N GLU A 201 26.12 22.86 -14.56
CA GLU A 201 26.26 24.28 -14.32
C GLU A 201 27.57 24.82 -14.91
N GLU A 202 28.69 24.09 -14.78
CA GLU A 202 29.99 24.45 -15.35
C GLU A 202 29.95 24.41 -16.88
N ARG A 203 29.26 23.43 -17.49
CA ARG A 203 29.05 23.39 -18.94
C ARG A 203 28.19 24.55 -19.44
N ALA A 204 27.14 24.90 -18.74
CA ALA A 204 26.28 26.02 -19.11
C ALA A 204 27.03 27.35 -19.06
N GLN A 205 27.85 27.56 -18.03
CA GLN A 205 28.70 28.76 -17.89
C GLN A 205 29.76 28.85 -18.98
N SER A 206 30.39 27.75 -19.36
CA SER A 206 31.41 27.73 -20.42
C SER A 206 30.81 28.00 -21.81
N GLN A 207 29.57 27.65 -22.06
CA GLN A 207 28.89 27.97 -23.32
C GLN A 207 28.50 29.43 -23.42
N VAL A 208 28.09 30.07 -22.33
CA VAL A 208 27.77 31.50 -22.30
C VAL A 208 29.02 32.38 -22.45
N ALA A 209 30.18 31.91 -21.99
CA ALA A 209 31.44 32.65 -22.08
C ALA A 209 32.13 32.56 -23.46
N SER A 210 31.60 31.73 -24.39
CA SER A 210 32.16 31.54 -25.74
C SER A 210 31.36 32.26 -26.85
N GLU A 211 30.29 32.99 -26.50
CA GLU A 211 29.56 33.92 -27.38
C GLU A 211 29.98 35.38 -27.16
#